data_0174330a7c6b2ad7b74d1d74d425008d
#
_entry.id   0174330a7c6b2ad7b74d1d74d425008d
#
_cell.length_a   1.000
_cell.length_b   1.000
_cell.length_c   1.000
_cell.angle_alpha   90.00
_cell.angle_beta   90.00
_cell.angle_gamma   90.00
#
_symmetry.space_group_name_H-M   'P 1'
#
loop_
_entity.id
_entity.type
_entity.pdbx_description
1 polymer ?
#
loop_
_entity_poly.entity_id
_entity_poly.type
_entity_poly.pdbx_seq_one_letter_code
_entity_poly.pdbx_strand_id
1 'polypeptide(L)'
;VMAASKKEYYPLSKLQTTDSLMAVNVCVTMNDLIPSAEQIMTSIFSVEPQHKYTDCVEKVIKYIGEHLSDSNLSLKWISENYLFMNPDYVSKMFVKQTGSKFSAYVTELRIQEAKKLLLEHSEESPYAVAEMVGFGNNPQYFSQIFKKYTRLSPKDYVKSMLEP
;
A
#
# COMPACT_ATOMS: atom_id res chain seq x y z
N VAL A 1 16.13 35.51 -8.23
CA VAL A 1 15.26 34.46 -8.74
C VAL A 1 14.50 33.90 -7.53
N MET A 2 13.25 34.34 -7.35
CA MET A 2 12.40 33.94 -6.23
C MET A 2 11.78 32.56 -6.55
N ALA A 3 12.05 31.58 -5.67
CA ALA A 3 11.34 30.30 -5.69
C ALA A 3 9.91 30.48 -5.16
N ALA A 4 8.93 30.28 -6.04
CA ALA A 4 7.53 30.30 -5.67
C ALA A 4 7.22 29.06 -4.80
N SER A 5 6.97 29.28 -3.51
CA SER A 5 6.42 28.30 -2.58
C SER A 5 5.02 27.92 -3.03
N LYS A 6 4.82 26.70 -3.51
CA LYS A 6 3.52 26.12 -3.78
C LYS A 6 2.81 25.93 -2.44
N LYS A 7 1.88 26.83 -2.11
CA LYS A 7 0.89 26.60 -1.05
C LYS A 7 0.00 25.44 -1.48
N GLU A 8 0.17 24.28 -0.88
CA GLU A 8 -0.82 23.21 -0.96
C GLU A 8 -2.07 23.66 -0.20
N TYR A 9 -3.16 23.84 -0.94
CA TYR A 9 -4.48 24.09 -0.39
C TYR A 9 -5.05 22.79 0.16
N TYR A 10 -5.09 22.64 1.48
CA TYR A 10 -5.82 21.56 2.15
C TYR A 10 -7.33 21.88 2.09
N PRO A 11 -8.16 20.96 1.59
CA PRO A 11 -9.60 21.20 1.56
C PRO A 11 -10.16 21.22 2.99
N LEU A 12 -10.75 22.34 3.36
CA LEU A 12 -11.38 22.61 4.67
C LEU A 12 -12.49 21.61 5.05
N SER A 13 -12.93 20.76 4.14
CA SER A 13 -13.99 19.78 4.34
C SER A 13 -13.61 18.57 5.19
N LYS A 14 -12.33 18.40 5.56
CA LYS A 14 -11.86 17.31 6.45
C LYS A 14 -11.58 17.73 7.89
N LEU A 15 -11.74 18.99 8.21
CA LEU A 15 -11.68 19.47 9.58
C LEU A 15 -13.04 19.18 10.24
N GLN A 16 -13.05 18.34 11.26
CA GLN A 16 -14.18 18.28 12.21
C GLN A 16 -14.16 19.56 13.06
N THR A 17 -14.45 20.69 12.38
CA THR A 17 -14.17 22.04 12.90
C THR A 17 -15.31 22.60 13.73
N THR A 18 -16.47 21.96 13.77
CA THR A 18 -17.62 22.45 14.52
C THR A 18 -17.39 22.42 16.02
N ASP A 19 -16.83 21.34 16.57
CA ASP A 19 -16.55 21.25 18.01
C ASP A 19 -15.38 22.13 18.45
N SER A 20 -14.34 22.27 17.61
CA SER A 20 -13.18 23.11 17.89
C SER A 20 -13.50 24.61 17.81
N LEU A 21 -14.37 25.02 16.88
CA LEU A 21 -14.84 26.41 16.79
C LEU A 21 -15.82 26.78 17.92
N MET A 22 -16.62 25.80 18.41
CA MET A 22 -17.46 26.01 19.59
C MET A 22 -16.64 26.17 20.86
N ALA A 23 -15.52 25.45 20.99
CA ALA A 23 -14.63 25.59 22.15
C ALA A 23 -14.03 27.02 22.25
N VAL A 24 -13.70 27.67 21.12
CA VAL A 24 -13.19 29.04 21.10
C VAL A 24 -14.26 30.06 21.49
N ASN A 25 -15.52 29.83 21.12
CA ASN A 25 -16.64 30.74 21.47
C ASN A 25 -17.07 30.69 22.94
N VAL A 26 -16.61 29.68 23.70
CA VAL A 26 -16.90 29.56 25.14
C VAL A 26 -15.78 30.11 26.02
N CYS A 27 -14.63 30.49 25.43
CA CYS A 27 -13.50 31.06 26.17
C CYS A 27 -13.83 32.46 26.67
N VAL A 28 -13.91 32.62 28.01
CA VAL A 28 -14.29 33.88 28.67
C VAL A 28 -13.06 34.70 29.03
N THR A 29 -11.88 34.10 29.10
CA THR A 29 -10.62 34.77 29.51
C THR A 29 -9.47 34.39 28.56
N MET A 30 -8.41 35.25 28.58
CA MET A 30 -7.17 34.95 27.82
C MET A 30 -6.49 33.66 28.30
N ASN A 31 -6.63 33.32 29.58
CA ASN A 31 -6.08 32.09 30.15
C ASN A 31 -6.78 30.83 29.63
N ASP A 32 -8.05 30.93 29.24
CA ASP A 32 -8.80 29.84 28.65
C ASP A 32 -8.52 29.70 27.15
N LEU A 33 -8.16 30.83 26.53
CA LEU A 33 -7.92 30.91 25.07
C LEU A 33 -6.59 30.24 24.69
N ILE A 34 -5.55 30.33 25.53
CA ILE A 34 -4.23 29.74 25.26
C ILE A 34 -4.31 28.21 25.21
N PRO A 35 -4.86 27.49 26.22
CA PRO A 35 -4.99 26.03 26.15
C PRO A 35 -5.87 25.55 24.99
N SER A 36 -6.95 26.30 24.69
CA SER A 36 -7.84 25.96 23.59
C SER A 36 -7.17 26.15 22.21
N ALA A 37 -6.37 27.19 22.05
CA ALA A 37 -5.55 27.41 20.87
C ALA A 37 -4.45 26.34 20.71
N GLU A 38 -3.77 25.98 21.78
CA GLU A 38 -2.79 24.89 21.79
C GLU A 38 -3.42 23.54 21.43
N GLN A 39 -4.61 23.23 21.96
CA GLN A 39 -5.35 22.03 21.65
C GLN A 39 -5.78 21.97 20.18
N ILE A 40 -6.25 23.10 19.63
CA ILE A 40 -6.57 23.21 18.20
C ILE A 40 -5.33 23.07 17.35
N MET A 41 -4.24 23.76 17.71
CA MET A 41 -2.95 23.62 17.02
C MET A 41 -2.45 22.19 17.06
N THR A 42 -2.48 21.55 18.23
CA THR A 42 -2.09 20.14 18.38
C THR A 42 -2.97 19.23 17.55
N SER A 43 -4.29 19.45 17.50
CA SER A 43 -5.21 18.64 16.66
C SER A 43 -4.98 18.86 15.16
N ILE A 44 -4.57 20.04 14.74
CA ILE A 44 -4.22 20.35 13.34
C ILE A 44 -2.87 19.74 12.96
N PHE A 45 -1.88 19.81 13.85
CA PHE A 45 -0.53 19.30 13.58
C PHE A 45 -0.34 17.83 13.96
N SER A 46 -1.19 17.25 14.82
CA SER A 46 -1.21 15.81 15.14
C SER A 46 -2.03 14.97 14.14
N VAL A 47 -2.62 15.59 13.12
CA VAL A 47 -2.98 14.85 11.92
C VAL A 47 -1.67 14.46 11.24
N GLU A 48 -1.02 13.41 11.78
CA GLU A 48 -0.01 12.70 11.02
C GLU A 48 -0.62 12.40 9.65
N PRO A 49 0.12 12.64 8.56
CA PRO A 49 -0.34 12.20 7.25
C PRO A 49 -0.50 10.67 7.33
N GLN A 50 -1.72 10.20 7.61
CA GLN A 50 -2.06 8.77 7.67
C GLN A 50 -1.82 8.08 6.33
N HIS A 51 -1.46 8.86 5.31
CA HIS A 51 -1.16 8.38 3.98
C HIS A 51 0.35 8.33 3.76
N LYS A 52 0.93 7.15 4.00
CA LYS A 52 2.32 6.85 3.62
C LYS A 52 2.58 7.11 2.14
N TYR A 53 1.55 7.05 1.33
CA TYR A 53 1.59 7.18 -0.12
C TYR A 53 0.60 8.24 -0.61
N THR A 54 0.81 8.78 -1.81
CA THR A 54 -0.22 9.60 -2.48
C THR A 54 -1.45 8.77 -2.79
N ASP A 55 -2.63 9.42 -2.84
CA ASP A 55 -3.92 8.77 -3.09
C ASP A 55 -3.92 7.80 -4.30
N CYS A 56 -3.22 8.17 -5.39
CA CYS A 56 -3.13 7.29 -6.56
C CYS A 56 -2.31 6.01 -6.27
N VAL A 57 -1.22 6.09 -5.53
CA VAL A 57 -0.38 4.91 -5.20
C VAL A 57 -1.09 4.02 -4.18
N GLU A 58 -1.80 4.60 -3.23
CA GLU A 58 -2.62 3.83 -2.29
C GLU A 58 -3.72 3.04 -3.00
N LYS A 59 -4.41 3.65 -3.95
CA LYS A 59 -5.40 2.98 -4.78
C LYS A 59 -4.80 1.82 -5.58
N VAL A 60 -3.58 2.01 -6.14
CA VAL A 60 -2.87 0.92 -6.82
C VAL A 60 -2.57 -0.21 -5.86
N ILE A 61 -2.03 0.08 -4.67
CA ILE A 61 -1.67 -0.95 -3.67
C ILE A 61 -2.92 -1.70 -3.20
N LYS A 62 -4.02 -0.99 -2.95
CA LYS A 62 -5.30 -1.60 -2.59
C LYS A 62 -5.80 -2.54 -3.70
N TYR A 63 -5.77 -2.05 -4.96
CA TYR A 63 -6.18 -2.86 -6.11
C TYR A 63 -5.33 -4.12 -6.26
N ILE A 64 -4.01 -4.03 -6.07
CA ILE A 64 -3.12 -5.19 -6.08
C ILE A 64 -3.57 -6.21 -5.03
N GLY A 65 -3.85 -5.77 -3.79
CA GLY A 65 -4.28 -6.65 -2.70
C GLY A 65 -5.58 -7.40 -3.00
N GLU A 66 -6.54 -6.73 -3.65
CA GLU A 66 -7.83 -7.30 -4.02
C GLU A 66 -7.77 -8.24 -5.23
N HIS A 67 -6.75 -8.10 -6.10
CA HIS A 67 -6.64 -8.82 -7.36
C HIS A 67 -5.30 -9.56 -7.52
N LEU A 68 -4.67 -9.96 -6.40
CA LEU A 68 -3.32 -10.54 -6.42
C LEU A 68 -3.23 -11.86 -7.21
N SER A 69 -4.31 -12.63 -7.21
CA SER A 69 -4.44 -13.90 -7.95
C SER A 69 -4.63 -13.73 -9.46
N ASP A 70 -4.95 -12.51 -9.94
CA ASP A 70 -5.09 -12.29 -11.38
C ASP A 70 -3.73 -12.27 -12.06
N SER A 71 -3.44 -13.28 -12.89
CA SER A 71 -2.19 -13.39 -13.65
C SER A 71 -1.96 -12.24 -14.63
N ASN A 72 -3.03 -11.56 -15.07
CA ASN A 72 -3.00 -10.45 -16.03
C ASN A 72 -2.89 -9.08 -15.38
N LEU A 73 -2.70 -9.02 -14.06
CA LEU A 73 -2.57 -7.79 -13.31
C LEU A 73 -1.46 -6.90 -13.88
N SER A 74 -1.81 -5.71 -14.36
CA SER A 74 -0.85 -4.77 -14.95
C SER A 74 -1.10 -3.34 -14.51
N LEU A 75 -0.01 -2.60 -14.25
CA LEU A 75 -0.09 -1.19 -13.87
C LEU A 75 -0.72 -0.34 -14.98
N LYS A 76 -0.46 -0.68 -16.23
CA LYS A 76 -1.05 0.02 -17.37
C LYS A 76 -2.57 -0.07 -17.32
N TRP A 77 -3.12 -1.28 -17.18
CA TRP A 77 -4.55 -1.48 -17.10
C TRP A 77 -5.17 -0.74 -15.91
N ILE A 78 -4.55 -0.82 -14.72
CA ILE A 78 -5.00 -0.11 -13.51
C ILE A 78 -5.02 1.40 -13.75
N SER A 79 -3.96 1.94 -14.36
CA SER A 79 -3.84 3.37 -14.62
C SER A 79 -4.91 3.87 -15.57
N GLU A 80 -5.15 3.15 -16.66
CA GLU A 80 -6.08 3.56 -17.72
C GLU A 80 -7.55 3.31 -17.36
N ASN A 81 -7.87 2.19 -16.69
CA ASN A 81 -9.24 1.73 -16.48
C ASN A 81 -9.78 1.94 -15.07
N TYR A 82 -8.91 1.99 -14.06
CA TYR A 82 -9.32 2.17 -12.66
C TYR A 82 -9.04 3.57 -12.15
N LEU A 83 -7.86 4.12 -12.46
CA LEU A 83 -7.46 5.45 -12.00
C LEU A 83 -7.77 6.56 -13.00
N PHE A 84 -7.98 6.23 -14.28
CA PHE A 84 -8.12 7.20 -15.39
C PHE A 84 -6.96 8.19 -15.45
N MET A 85 -5.73 7.69 -15.26
CA MET A 85 -4.50 8.46 -15.20
C MET A 85 -3.48 7.96 -16.22
N ASN A 86 -2.53 8.84 -16.55
CA ASN A 86 -1.43 8.46 -17.45
C ASN A 86 -0.55 7.35 -16.82
N PRO A 87 -0.34 6.20 -17.48
CA PRO A 87 0.44 5.08 -16.95
C PRO A 87 1.89 5.42 -16.59
N ASP A 88 2.54 6.27 -17.38
CA ASP A 88 3.93 6.67 -17.13
C ASP A 88 4.05 7.52 -15.86
N TYR A 89 3.06 8.39 -15.62
CA TYR A 89 2.99 9.17 -14.39
C TYR A 89 2.82 8.25 -13.17
N VAL A 90 1.82 7.36 -13.23
CA VAL A 90 1.53 6.42 -12.13
C VAL A 90 2.74 5.52 -11.87
N SER A 91 3.41 5.02 -12.91
CA SER A 91 4.61 4.19 -12.80
C SER A 91 5.75 4.92 -12.09
N LYS A 92 6.02 6.18 -12.47
CA LYS A 92 7.07 7.00 -11.82
C LYS A 92 6.73 7.27 -10.36
N MET A 93 5.47 7.60 -10.05
CA MET A 93 5.02 7.84 -8.68
C MET A 93 5.09 6.57 -7.83
N PHE A 94 4.66 5.43 -8.39
CA PHE A 94 4.73 4.14 -7.72
C PHE A 94 6.17 3.78 -7.32
N VAL A 95 7.11 3.86 -8.27
CA VAL A 95 8.54 3.60 -7.99
C VAL A 95 9.11 4.58 -6.97
N LYS A 96 8.78 5.88 -7.11
CA LYS A 96 9.27 6.91 -6.18
C LYS A 96 8.83 6.65 -4.73
N GLN A 97 7.64 6.12 -4.53
CA GLN A 97 7.07 5.96 -3.20
C GLN A 97 7.27 4.57 -2.60
N THR A 98 7.24 3.51 -3.43
CA THR A 98 7.43 2.12 -2.97
C THR A 98 8.89 1.67 -3.03
N GLY A 99 9.74 2.39 -3.79
CA GLY A 99 11.13 2.01 -4.01
C GLY A 99 11.33 0.88 -5.03
N SER A 100 10.26 0.31 -5.58
CA SER A 100 10.32 -0.83 -6.49
C SER A 100 9.41 -0.70 -7.70
N LYS A 101 9.75 -1.40 -8.79
CA LYS A 101 8.87 -1.48 -9.96
C LYS A 101 7.62 -2.29 -9.61
N PHE A 102 6.49 -1.95 -10.22
CA PHE A 102 5.20 -2.62 -10.02
C PHE A 102 5.30 -4.15 -10.12
N SER A 103 5.95 -4.67 -11.17
CA SER A 103 6.10 -6.12 -11.35
C SER A 103 6.89 -6.80 -10.23
N ALA A 104 7.94 -6.15 -9.72
CA ALA A 104 8.72 -6.65 -8.60
C ALA A 104 7.90 -6.63 -7.30
N TYR A 105 7.16 -5.54 -7.07
CA TYR A 105 6.28 -5.38 -5.91
C TYR A 105 5.17 -6.45 -5.87
N VAL A 106 4.47 -6.66 -7.00
CA VAL A 106 3.44 -7.71 -7.12
C VAL A 106 4.06 -9.10 -6.93
N THR A 107 5.24 -9.35 -7.53
CA THR A 107 5.93 -10.63 -7.37
C THR A 107 6.27 -10.90 -5.91
N GLU A 108 6.78 -9.91 -5.19
CA GLU A 108 7.11 -10.04 -3.77
C GLU A 108 5.86 -10.37 -2.93
N LEU A 109 4.75 -9.67 -3.15
CA LEU A 109 3.49 -9.96 -2.46
C LEU A 109 2.99 -11.37 -2.74
N ARG A 110 3.05 -11.82 -4.01
CA ARG A 110 2.69 -13.19 -4.40
C ARG A 110 3.54 -14.23 -3.71
N ILE A 111 4.85 -13.99 -3.56
CA ILE A 111 5.74 -14.90 -2.85
C ILE A 111 5.44 -14.91 -1.34
N GLN A 112 5.11 -13.77 -0.74
CA GLN A 112 4.71 -13.75 0.67
C GLN A 112 3.41 -14.52 0.90
N GLU A 113 2.43 -14.37 0.01
CA GLU A 113 1.19 -15.12 0.09
C GLU A 113 1.41 -16.62 -0.18
N ALA A 114 2.24 -16.96 -1.17
CA ALA A 114 2.61 -18.35 -1.44
C ALA A 114 3.26 -19.04 -0.24
N LYS A 115 4.09 -18.33 0.55
CA LYS A 115 4.69 -18.91 1.77
C LYS A 115 3.63 -19.32 2.78
N LYS A 116 2.56 -18.53 2.95
CA LYS A 116 1.46 -18.86 3.88
C LYS A 116 0.68 -20.06 3.36
N LEU A 117 0.22 -19.97 2.10
CA LEU A 117 -0.58 -21.03 1.50
C LEU A 117 0.15 -22.38 1.44
N LEU A 118 1.46 -22.39 1.18
CA LEU A 118 2.26 -23.61 1.20
C LEU A 118 2.31 -24.29 2.58
N LEU A 119 2.21 -23.53 3.66
CA LEU A 119 2.19 -24.08 5.02
C LEU A 119 0.77 -24.48 5.45
N GLU A 120 -0.25 -23.69 5.05
CA GLU A 120 -1.65 -23.96 5.34
C GLU A 120 -2.17 -25.18 4.55
N HIS A 121 -1.69 -25.34 3.32
CA HIS A 121 -2.08 -26.39 2.38
C HIS A 121 -0.90 -27.30 2.04
N SER A 122 -0.21 -27.83 3.06
CA SER A 122 1.00 -28.64 2.88
C SER A 122 0.78 -29.92 2.07
N GLU A 123 -0.46 -30.41 2.02
CA GLU A 123 -0.90 -31.57 1.23
C GLU A 123 -1.10 -31.23 -0.25
N GLU A 124 -1.28 -29.94 -0.59
CA GLU A 124 -1.49 -29.53 -1.97
C GLU A 124 -0.17 -29.43 -2.74
N SER A 125 -0.27 -29.61 -4.06
CA SER A 125 0.91 -29.46 -4.89
C SER A 125 1.33 -27.98 -4.96
N PRO A 126 2.63 -27.66 -4.99
CA PRO A 126 3.11 -26.31 -5.22
C PRO A 126 2.58 -25.67 -6.50
N TYR A 127 2.04 -26.45 -7.38
CA TYR A 127 1.36 -26.07 -8.61
C TYR A 127 0.05 -25.34 -8.35
N ALA A 128 -0.80 -25.92 -7.50
CA ALA A 128 -2.06 -25.31 -7.10
C ALA A 128 -1.82 -23.97 -6.39
N VAL A 129 -0.81 -23.93 -5.50
CA VAL A 129 -0.44 -22.68 -4.83
C VAL A 129 0.04 -21.61 -5.83
N ALA A 130 0.82 -21.99 -6.85
CA ALA A 130 1.26 -21.05 -7.89
C ALA A 130 0.07 -20.41 -8.64
N GLU A 131 -0.95 -21.18 -8.92
CA GLU A 131 -2.17 -20.71 -9.58
C GLU A 131 -2.97 -19.78 -8.65
N MET A 132 -3.15 -20.15 -7.38
CA MET A 132 -3.86 -19.36 -6.37
C MET A 132 -3.24 -17.97 -6.18
N VAL A 133 -1.92 -17.86 -6.26
CA VAL A 133 -1.23 -16.58 -6.07
C VAL A 133 -0.97 -15.81 -7.37
N GLY A 134 -1.53 -16.25 -8.50
CA GLY A 134 -1.49 -15.51 -9.75
C GLY A 134 -0.25 -15.68 -10.61
N PHE A 135 0.56 -16.75 -10.40
CA PHE A 135 1.62 -17.11 -11.35
C PHE A 135 1.09 -17.85 -12.58
N GLY A 136 -0.24 -18.11 -12.63
CA GLY A 136 -0.88 -18.78 -13.75
C GLY A 136 -0.33 -20.19 -14.00
N ASN A 137 -0.43 -20.62 -15.24
CA ASN A 137 -0.06 -21.98 -15.65
C ASN A 137 1.45 -22.17 -15.86
N ASN A 138 2.31 -21.40 -15.17
CA ASN A 138 3.77 -21.54 -15.30
C ASN A 138 4.45 -21.86 -13.95
N PRO A 139 4.36 -23.10 -13.48
CA PRO A 139 4.90 -23.50 -12.18
C PRO A 139 6.42 -23.60 -12.16
N GLN A 140 7.06 -23.79 -13.33
CA GLN A 140 8.51 -23.73 -13.41
C GLN A 140 9.00 -22.31 -13.09
N TYR A 141 8.35 -21.30 -13.67
CA TYR A 141 8.62 -19.91 -13.38
C TYR A 141 8.38 -19.58 -11.91
N PHE A 142 7.25 -20.03 -11.34
CA PHE A 142 6.97 -19.88 -9.91
C PHE A 142 8.09 -20.46 -9.06
N SER A 143 8.49 -21.72 -9.31
CA SER A 143 9.53 -22.40 -8.53
C SER A 143 10.88 -21.66 -8.59
N GLN A 144 11.24 -21.13 -9.76
CA GLN A 144 12.46 -20.34 -9.93
C GLN A 144 12.41 -19.01 -9.15
N ILE A 145 11.29 -18.30 -9.25
CA ILE A 145 11.09 -17.03 -8.53
C ILE A 145 11.03 -17.29 -7.03
N PHE A 146 10.28 -18.29 -6.58
CA PHE A 146 10.19 -18.64 -5.18
C PHE A 146 11.58 -18.95 -4.59
N LYS A 147 12.38 -19.77 -5.29
CA LYS A 147 13.77 -20.07 -4.89
C LYS A 147 14.66 -18.82 -4.87
N LYS A 148 14.47 -17.90 -5.81
CA LYS A 148 15.20 -16.62 -5.82
C LYS A 148 14.94 -15.79 -4.57
N TYR A 149 13.69 -15.72 -4.10
CA TYR A 149 13.30 -14.92 -2.94
C TYR A 149 13.54 -15.62 -1.60
N THR A 150 13.37 -16.94 -1.55
CA THR A 150 13.43 -17.72 -0.28
C THR A 150 14.71 -18.52 -0.11
N ARG A 151 15.51 -18.68 -1.19
CA ARG A 151 16.68 -19.56 -1.29
C ARG A 151 16.36 -21.06 -1.27
N LEU A 152 15.09 -21.42 -1.08
CA LEU A 152 14.61 -22.79 -1.05
C LEU A 152 13.60 -23.04 -2.18
N SER A 153 13.51 -24.28 -2.67
CA SER A 153 12.37 -24.63 -3.53
C SER A 153 11.08 -24.63 -2.70
N PRO A 154 9.89 -24.50 -3.31
CA PRO A 154 8.62 -24.57 -2.57
C PRO A 154 8.49 -25.83 -1.70
N LYS A 155 8.92 -26.99 -2.21
CA LYS A 155 8.92 -28.27 -1.46
C LYS A 155 9.90 -28.26 -0.28
N ASP A 156 11.13 -27.79 -0.52
CA ASP A 156 12.15 -27.73 0.54
C ASP A 156 11.75 -26.71 1.62
N TYR A 157 11.07 -25.64 1.23
CA TYR A 157 10.55 -24.63 2.16
C TYR A 157 9.52 -25.26 3.11
N VAL A 158 8.53 -25.98 2.60
CA VAL A 158 7.53 -26.69 3.42
C VAL A 158 8.23 -27.68 4.35
N LYS A 159 9.14 -28.51 3.80
CA LYS A 159 9.87 -29.50 4.59
C LYS A 159 10.66 -28.85 5.73
N SER A 160 11.39 -27.77 5.45
CA SER A 160 12.20 -27.06 6.46
C SER A 160 11.39 -26.37 7.56
N MET A 161 10.11 -26.09 7.32
CA MET A 161 9.23 -25.43 8.29
C MET A 161 8.38 -26.42 9.10
N LEU A 162 8.12 -27.62 8.57
CA LEU A 162 7.32 -28.66 9.25
C LEU A 162 8.17 -29.72 9.93
N GLU A 163 9.42 -29.91 9.49
CA GLU A 163 10.36 -30.85 10.07
C GLU A 163 11.56 -30.06 10.64
N PRO A 164 11.53 -29.64 11.91
CA PRO A 164 12.63 -28.89 12.54
C PRO A 164 13.86 -29.77 12.84
#